data_a3ba05776ae927e444938ea5f1edb90b
#
_entry.id   a3ba05776ae927e444938ea5f1edb90b
#
_cell.length_a   1.000
_cell.length_b   1.000
_cell.length_c   1.000
_cell.angle_alpha   90.00
_cell.angle_beta   90.00
_cell.angle_gamma   90.00
#
_symmetry.space_group_name_H-M   'P 1'
#
loop_
_entity.id
_entity.type
_entity.pdbx_description
1 polymer ?
#
loop_
_entity_poly.entity_id
_entity_poly.type
_entity_poly.pdbx_seq_one_letter_code
_entity_poly.pdbx_strand_id
1 'polypeptide(L)'
;MIGYHCLSANGQVKLHADTLQCHIVSFSAGLLFPGTGTHSQGLSGGNMRDLYGTPYLDFALEWSYKQQNGWLAGLDADIWIGMNGDNLTNRVERMGSVFYPGETSMAVNGEDGVVTAYNRALALRPGVGKIIRLLPKNPNSGLLLKLSGGWFMQKTIFHQDFNHPQVYQLSGDYAKLYDHLRNGVMLTESVGFLFMSNYSTYANFKITFDFSQCWSWSSRPWQIDNIMGLNGKDRGRYFDLMYGIRLTWMFPFTGKTTYDYYYY
;
A
#
# COMPACT_ATOMS: atom_id res chain seq x y z
N MET A 1 -23.43 17.20 26.56
CA MET A 1 -23.23 18.47 25.85
C MET A 1 -22.05 18.27 24.90
N ILE A 2 -22.31 17.90 23.65
CA ILE A 2 -21.28 17.59 22.64
C ILE A 2 -21.03 18.91 21.91
N GLY A 3 -19.87 19.54 22.21
CA GLY A 3 -19.48 20.79 21.56
C GLY A 3 -18.99 20.52 20.13
N TYR A 4 -19.72 20.99 19.15
CA TYR A 4 -19.27 21.09 17.76
C TYR A 4 -18.18 22.15 17.66
N HIS A 5 -16.92 21.75 17.55
CA HIS A 5 -15.85 22.67 17.17
C HIS A 5 -15.90 22.85 15.65
N CYS A 6 -16.41 23.99 15.24
CA CYS A 6 -16.32 24.46 13.85
C CYS A 6 -14.83 24.63 13.48
N LEU A 7 -14.39 23.93 12.44
CA LEU A 7 -13.08 24.11 11.83
C LEU A 7 -13.08 25.45 11.07
N SER A 8 -12.64 26.53 11.71
CA SER A 8 -12.40 27.78 11.00
C SER A 8 -11.00 27.75 10.40
N ALA A 9 -10.91 27.63 9.10
CA ALA A 9 -9.67 27.69 8.33
C ALA A 9 -9.27 29.15 8.05
N ASN A 10 -9.00 29.94 9.08
CA ASN A 10 -8.53 31.31 8.91
C ASN A 10 -7.41 31.62 9.91
N GLY A 11 -6.19 31.80 9.39
CA GLY A 11 -5.09 32.35 10.11
C GLY A 11 -3.76 31.72 9.70
N GLN A 12 -2.89 32.48 9.09
CA GLN A 12 -1.48 32.14 9.02
C GLN A 12 -0.94 32.08 10.45
N VAL A 13 -0.89 30.92 11.03
CA VAL A 13 -0.24 30.70 12.32
C VAL A 13 1.26 30.84 12.05
N LYS A 14 1.89 31.91 12.56
CA LYS A 14 3.35 32.00 12.62
C LYS A 14 3.83 30.91 13.56
N LEU A 15 4.32 29.82 12.99
CA LEU A 15 4.86 28.65 13.66
C LEU A 15 6.26 28.97 14.24
N HIS A 16 6.39 30.03 15.01
CA HIS A 16 7.66 30.44 15.58
C HIS A 16 8.05 29.54 16.75
N ALA A 17 9.23 28.94 16.60
CA ALA A 17 10.11 28.37 17.63
C ALA A 17 9.56 27.24 18.53
N ASP A 18 8.27 27.08 18.70
CA ASP A 18 7.69 26.06 19.56
C ASP A 18 7.27 24.81 18.82
N THR A 19 7.42 23.68 19.48
CA THR A 19 6.90 22.41 18.98
C THR A 19 5.40 22.38 19.02
N LEU A 20 4.79 22.27 17.85
CA LEU A 20 3.34 22.23 17.71
C LEU A 20 2.77 20.85 17.99
N GLN A 21 1.66 20.88 18.70
CA GLN A 21 0.74 19.77 18.80
C GLN A 21 -0.34 19.96 17.72
N CYS A 22 -0.47 19.00 16.80
CA CYS A 22 -1.40 19.12 15.69
C CYS A 22 -1.88 17.78 15.16
N HIS A 23 -3.06 17.79 14.55
CA HIS A 23 -3.52 16.72 13.67
C HIS A 23 -2.96 16.97 12.28
N ILE A 24 -2.56 15.92 11.61
CA ILE A 24 -2.00 15.99 10.25
C ILE A 24 -2.79 15.00 9.40
N VAL A 25 -3.39 15.49 8.32
CA VAL A 25 -3.93 14.66 7.25
C VAL A 25 -2.95 14.72 6.10
N SER A 26 -2.65 13.60 5.50
CA SER A 26 -1.59 13.51 4.50
C SER A 26 -1.99 12.60 3.35
N PHE A 27 -1.54 12.95 2.16
CA PHE A 27 -1.64 12.13 0.95
C PHE A 27 -0.24 11.70 0.53
N SER A 28 -0.10 10.42 0.24
CA SER A 28 1.18 9.84 -0.14
C SER A 28 1.09 9.18 -1.51
N ALA A 29 2.18 9.28 -2.24
CA ALA A 29 2.43 8.48 -3.44
C ALA A 29 3.84 7.88 -3.35
N GLY A 30 3.98 6.63 -3.77
CA GLY A 30 5.24 5.93 -3.66
C GLY A 30 5.37 4.76 -4.61
N LEU A 31 6.52 4.13 -4.53
CA LEU A 31 6.85 2.90 -5.22
C LEU A 31 7.22 1.84 -4.18
N LEU A 32 6.62 0.67 -4.31
CA LEU A 32 6.95 -0.51 -3.50
C LEU A 32 7.56 -1.57 -4.41
N PHE A 33 8.67 -2.13 -3.96
CA PHE A 33 9.39 -3.20 -4.65
C PHE A 33 9.30 -4.46 -3.81
N PRO A 34 8.78 -5.57 -4.37
CA PRO A 34 8.81 -6.84 -3.69
C PRO A 34 10.26 -7.34 -3.57
N GLY A 35 10.62 -7.72 -2.37
CA GLY A 35 11.89 -8.34 -2.06
C GLY A 35 11.85 -9.85 -2.21
N THR A 36 12.61 -10.53 -1.37
CA THR A 36 12.58 -11.99 -1.26
C THR A 36 11.40 -12.42 -0.41
N GLY A 37 10.69 -13.45 -0.83
CA GLY A 37 9.61 -14.07 -0.06
C GLY A 37 9.85 -15.57 0.14
N THR A 38 9.25 -16.15 1.16
CA THR A 38 9.29 -17.60 1.44
C THR A 38 7.87 -18.15 1.52
N HIS A 39 7.71 -19.36 0.98
CA HIS A 39 6.48 -20.13 1.05
C HIS A 39 6.67 -21.33 1.99
N SER A 40 5.74 -21.53 2.92
CA SER A 40 5.88 -22.55 3.97
C SER A 40 5.58 -23.99 3.52
N GLN A 41 5.03 -24.17 2.34
CA GLN A 41 4.82 -25.51 1.77
C GLN A 41 5.75 -25.70 0.59
N GLY A 42 6.66 -26.65 0.69
CA GLY A 42 7.69 -27.01 -0.28
C GLY A 42 7.20 -27.38 -1.68
N LEU A 43 6.26 -26.64 -2.23
CA LEU A 43 5.92 -26.67 -3.63
C LEU A 43 7.05 -26.02 -4.41
N SER A 44 7.85 -26.86 -4.98
CA SER A 44 8.89 -26.56 -5.94
C SER A 44 8.35 -25.60 -7.00
N GLY A 45 8.87 -24.38 -7.03
CA GLY A 45 8.82 -23.60 -8.25
C GLY A 45 8.15 -22.23 -8.23
N GLY A 46 7.70 -21.72 -7.11
CA GLY A 46 7.15 -20.37 -7.09
C GLY A 46 7.78 -19.51 -5.98
N ASN A 47 8.89 -18.87 -6.27
CA ASN A 47 9.26 -17.71 -5.49
C ASN A 47 8.12 -16.71 -5.63
N MET A 48 7.73 -16.03 -4.55
CA MET A 48 6.75 -14.96 -4.60
C MET A 48 7.13 -13.85 -5.61
N ARG A 49 8.41 -13.78 -5.95
CA ARG A 49 8.96 -13.00 -7.04
C ARG A 49 8.32 -13.34 -8.39
N ASP A 50 7.92 -14.60 -8.59
CA ASP A 50 7.30 -15.06 -9.85
C ASP A 50 5.81 -14.73 -9.92
N LEU A 51 5.14 -14.59 -8.77
CA LEU A 51 3.72 -14.22 -8.70
C LEU A 51 3.51 -12.72 -8.53
N TYR A 52 4.44 -12.02 -7.86
CA TYR A 52 4.29 -10.63 -7.46
C TYR A 52 5.53 -9.78 -7.71
N GLY A 53 6.45 -10.23 -8.56
CA GLY A 53 7.75 -9.62 -8.83
C GLY A 53 7.72 -8.24 -9.49
N THR A 54 6.54 -7.67 -9.67
CA THR A 54 6.36 -6.34 -10.26
C THR A 54 6.31 -5.27 -9.20
N PRO A 55 6.88 -4.09 -9.46
CA PRO A 55 6.72 -2.94 -8.59
C PRO A 55 5.25 -2.55 -8.43
N TYR A 56 4.92 -1.96 -7.30
CA TYR A 56 3.60 -1.39 -7.04
C TYR A 56 3.69 0.12 -6.97
N LEU A 57 2.71 0.78 -7.55
CA LEU A 57 2.36 2.15 -7.18
C LEU A 57 1.62 2.10 -5.85
N ASP A 58 2.07 2.87 -4.90
CA ASP A 58 1.49 2.98 -3.57
C ASP A 58 0.85 4.35 -3.41
N PHE A 59 -0.43 4.36 -3.09
CA PHE A 59 -1.17 5.57 -2.74
C PHE A 59 -1.73 5.40 -1.33
N ALA A 60 -1.47 6.38 -0.47
CA ALA A 60 -1.95 6.31 0.90
C ALA A 60 -2.61 7.60 1.35
N LEU A 61 -3.63 7.42 2.20
CA LEU A 61 -4.20 8.45 3.05
C LEU A 61 -3.74 8.18 4.49
N GLU A 62 -3.12 9.17 5.11
CA GLU A 62 -2.64 9.06 6.48
C GLU A 62 -3.30 10.14 7.33
N TRP A 63 -3.81 9.74 8.49
CA TRP A 63 -4.14 10.65 9.58
C TRP A 63 -3.17 10.41 10.73
N SER A 64 -2.58 11.46 11.27
CA SER A 64 -1.66 11.37 12.39
C SER A 64 -1.82 12.52 13.37
N TYR A 65 -1.53 12.23 14.62
CA TYR A 65 -1.48 13.18 15.72
C TYR A 65 -0.05 13.36 16.19
N LYS A 66 0.46 14.56 16.06
CA LYS A 66 1.80 14.94 16.48
C LYS A 66 1.76 15.64 17.84
N GLN A 67 2.52 15.13 18.79
CA GLN A 67 2.71 15.72 20.11
C GLN A 67 3.87 16.73 20.11
N GLN A 68 3.89 17.60 21.11
CA GLN A 68 4.95 18.61 21.29
C GLN A 68 6.35 17.99 21.46
N ASN A 69 6.44 16.85 22.12
CA ASN A 69 7.70 16.12 22.33
C ASN A 69 8.22 15.37 21.10
N GLY A 70 7.53 15.53 19.94
CA GLY A 70 7.88 14.90 18.66
C GLY A 70 7.39 13.47 18.48
N TRP A 71 6.58 12.92 19.39
CA TRP A 71 5.88 11.67 19.15
C TRP A 71 4.74 11.87 18.15
N LEU A 72 4.52 10.86 17.35
CA LEU A 72 3.49 10.83 16.33
C LEU A 72 2.76 9.50 16.44
N ALA A 73 1.43 9.55 16.45
CA ALA A 73 0.60 8.37 16.39
C ALA A 73 -0.44 8.55 15.27
N GLY A 74 -0.72 7.53 14.50
CA GLY A 74 -1.61 7.69 13.34
C GLY A 74 -2.14 6.40 12.76
N LEU A 75 -2.89 6.55 11.69
CA LEU A 75 -3.50 5.48 10.91
C LEU A 75 -3.23 5.74 9.43
N ASP A 76 -2.70 4.74 8.74
CA ASP A 76 -2.44 4.76 7.31
C ASP A 76 -3.43 3.82 6.62
N ALA A 77 -4.03 4.28 5.54
CA ALA A 77 -4.83 3.48 4.62
C ALA A 77 -4.16 3.52 3.25
N ASP A 78 -3.67 2.39 2.78
CA ASP A 78 -2.87 2.28 1.56
C ASP A 78 -3.61 1.46 0.51
N ILE A 79 -3.47 1.87 -0.75
CA ILE A 79 -3.90 1.13 -1.93
C ILE A 79 -2.67 0.90 -2.80
N TRP A 80 -2.37 -0.36 -3.06
CA TRP A 80 -1.26 -0.76 -3.93
C TRP A 80 -1.77 -1.22 -5.28
N ILE A 81 -1.18 -0.67 -6.32
CA ILE A 81 -1.49 -0.96 -7.71
C ILE A 81 -0.25 -1.59 -8.33
N GLY A 82 -0.26 -2.91 -8.53
CA GLY A 82 0.82 -3.60 -9.21
C GLY A 82 0.92 -3.16 -10.66
N MET A 83 2.14 -2.91 -11.10
CA MET A 83 2.43 -2.70 -12.52
C MET A 83 2.38 -4.05 -13.24
N ASN A 84 2.01 -4.05 -14.51
CA ASN A 84 2.07 -5.25 -15.33
C ASN A 84 3.53 -5.68 -15.52
N GLY A 85 3.81 -6.96 -15.34
CA GLY A 85 5.16 -7.51 -15.49
C GLY A 85 5.15 -8.87 -16.14
N ASP A 86 6.29 -9.28 -16.65
CA ASP A 86 6.48 -10.53 -17.41
C ASP A 86 5.97 -11.77 -16.64
N ASN A 87 6.10 -11.79 -15.34
CA ASN A 87 5.66 -12.93 -14.52
C ASN A 87 4.13 -13.10 -14.50
N LEU A 88 3.37 -12.00 -14.57
CA LEU A 88 1.91 -12.06 -14.67
C LEU A 88 1.45 -12.48 -16.06
N THR A 89 2.16 -12.06 -17.10
CA THR A 89 1.93 -12.53 -18.48
C THR A 89 2.16 -14.02 -18.58
N ASN A 90 3.28 -14.54 -18.10
CA ASN A 90 3.58 -15.98 -18.04
C ASN A 90 2.54 -16.77 -17.25
N ARG A 91 1.92 -16.16 -16.25
CA ARG A 91 0.82 -16.76 -15.50
C ARG A 91 -0.44 -16.91 -16.34
N VAL A 92 -0.81 -15.87 -17.07
CA VAL A 92 -1.95 -15.88 -18.00
C VAL A 92 -1.74 -16.94 -19.09
N GLU A 93 -0.55 -17.05 -19.65
CA GLU A 93 -0.19 -18.10 -20.62
C GLU A 93 -0.31 -19.49 -20.02
N ARG A 94 0.18 -19.72 -18.79
CA ARG A 94 0.02 -21.01 -18.10
C ARG A 94 -1.44 -21.36 -17.84
N MET A 95 -2.28 -20.38 -17.52
CA MET A 95 -3.71 -20.59 -17.37
C MET A 95 -4.35 -20.98 -18.72
N GLY A 96 -3.93 -20.35 -19.80
CA GLY A 96 -4.36 -20.70 -21.17
C GLY A 96 -4.09 -22.16 -21.49
N SER A 97 -2.89 -22.66 -21.18
CA SER A 97 -2.53 -24.08 -21.40
C SER A 97 -3.32 -25.07 -20.54
N VAL A 98 -3.85 -24.65 -19.40
CA VAL A 98 -4.75 -25.46 -18.56
C VAL A 98 -6.15 -25.56 -19.17
N PHE A 99 -6.67 -24.46 -19.72
CA PHE A 99 -8.00 -24.44 -20.33
C PHE A 99 -8.02 -25.12 -21.67
N TYR A 100 -6.96 -25.00 -22.45
CA TYR A 100 -6.82 -25.48 -23.80
C TYR A 100 -5.47 -26.21 -23.96
N PRO A 101 -5.39 -27.51 -23.60
CA PRO A 101 -4.14 -28.27 -23.69
C PRO A 101 -3.54 -28.21 -25.08
N GLY A 102 -2.30 -27.75 -25.18
CA GLY A 102 -1.60 -27.58 -26.46
C GLY A 102 -1.61 -26.15 -27.02
N GLU A 103 -2.37 -25.23 -26.41
CA GLU A 103 -2.39 -23.83 -26.78
C GLU A 103 -1.54 -23.00 -25.80
N THR A 104 -0.92 -21.97 -26.31
CA THR A 104 -0.15 -20.98 -25.50
C THR A 104 -0.94 -19.71 -25.19
N SER A 105 -2.12 -19.57 -25.79
CA SER A 105 -3.01 -18.43 -25.65
C SER A 105 -4.37 -18.84 -25.07
N MET A 106 -5.12 -17.87 -24.52
CA MET A 106 -6.52 -18.09 -24.13
C MET A 106 -7.42 -17.93 -25.36
N ALA A 107 -7.50 -18.98 -26.16
CA ALA A 107 -8.38 -18.98 -27.30
C ALA A 107 -9.85 -19.21 -26.90
N VAL A 108 -10.75 -18.41 -27.45
CA VAL A 108 -12.19 -18.58 -27.31
C VAL A 108 -12.79 -18.68 -28.71
N ASN A 109 -13.42 -19.79 -29.03
CA ASN A 109 -13.97 -20.06 -30.38
C ASN A 109 -12.95 -19.91 -31.52
N GLY A 110 -11.66 -20.24 -31.29
CA GLY A 110 -10.61 -20.11 -32.28
C GLY A 110 -10.02 -18.70 -32.45
N GLU A 111 -10.45 -17.74 -31.63
CA GLU A 111 -9.88 -16.40 -31.56
C GLU A 111 -9.18 -16.20 -30.22
N ASP A 112 -8.06 -15.45 -30.21
CA ASP A 112 -7.29 -15.18 -29.02
C ASP A 112 -7.99 -14.16 -28.13
N GLY A 113 -8.27 -14.52 -26.87
CA GLY A 113 -8.69 -13.59 -25.82
C GLY A 113 -7.52 -12.82 -25.26
N VAL A 114 -7.61 -11.49 -25.21
CA VAL A 114 -6.58 -10.65 -24.60
C VAL A 114 -6.91 -10.42 -23.13
N VAL A 115 -6.07 -10.97 -22.26
CA VAL A 115 -6.23 -10.89 -20.81
C VAL A 115 -4.97 -10.32 -20.19
N THR A 116 -5.15 -9.28 -19.37
CA THR A 116 -4.07 -8.69 -18.57
C THR A 116 -4.34 -8.90 -17.09
N ALA A 117 -3.33 -9.34 -16.34
CA ALA A 117 -3.44 -9.56 -14.92
C ALA A 117 -2.74 -8.43 -14.14
N TYR A 118 -3.40 -7.92 -13.12
CA TYR A 118 -2.87 -6.88 -12.23
C TYR A 118 -3.01 -7.29 -10.78
N ASN A 119 -1.98 -7.05 -10.00
CA ASN A 119 -2.07 -7.19 -8.55
C ASN A 119 -2.63 -5.92 -7.92
N ARG A 120 -3.50 -6.12 -6.95
CA ARG A 120 -4.07 -5.05 -6.13
C ARG A 120 -3.95 -5.44 -4.66
N ALA A 121 -3.60 -4.46 -3.84
CA ALA A 121 -3.62 -4.66 -2.40
C ALA A 121 -4.23 -3.45 -1.70
N LEU A 122 -4.76 -3.72 -0.53
CA LEU A 122 -5.29 -2.73 0.41
C LEU A 122 -4.64 -3.01 1.76
N ALA A 123 -4.17 -1.96 2.45
CA ALA A 123 -3.65 -2.10 3.79
C ALA A 123 -4.21 -1.03 4.72
N LEU A 124 -4.38 -1.39 5.99
CA LEU A 124 -4.78 -0.49 7.07
C LEU A 124 -3.82 -0.69 8.25
N ARG A 125 -3.07 0.37 8.58
CA ARG A 125 -1.95 0.29 9.51
C ARG A 125 -1.98 1.39 10.56
N PRO A 126 -2.39 1.16 11.78
CA PRO A 126 -2.04 2.01 12.91
C PRO A 126 -0.51 2.01 13.12
N GLY A 127 0.01 3.16 13.52
CA GLY A 127 1.44 3.30 13.73
C GLY A 127 1.81 4.39 14.72
N VAL A 128 3.02 4.26 15.24
CA VAL A 128 3.65 5.25 16.13
C VAL A 128 5.00 5.62 15.58
N GLY A 129 5.40 6.87 15.78
CA GLY A 129 6.67 7.38 15.31
C GLY A 129 7.26 8.44 16.21
N LYS A 130 8.52 8.76 15.93
CA LYS A 130 9.27 9.78 16.63
C LYS A 130 9.97 10.67 15.62
N ILE A 131 9.80 11.98 15.77
CA ILE A 131 10.56 12.97 15.02
C ILE A 131 11.76 13.38 15.87
N ILE A 132 12.96 13.10 15.36
CA ILE A 132 14.24 13.50 15.92
C ILE A 132 14.61 14.83 15.28
N ARG A 133 14.68 15.88 16.08
CA ARG A 133 14.97 17.23 15.61
C ARG A 133 16.41 17.34 15.14
N LEU A 134 16.59 17.67 13.89
CA LEU A 134 17.92 17.88 13.29
C LEU A 134 18.18 19.37 12.99
N LEU A 135 17.12 20.17 12.84
CA LEU A 135 17.21 21.57 12.45
C LEU A 135 16.96 22.48 13.65
N PRO A 136 17.96 23.22 14.14
CA PRO A 136 17.80 24.12 15.31
C PRO A 136 16.75 25.22 15.08
N LYS A 137 16.62 25.70 13.84
CA LYS A 137 15.68 26.77 13.48
C LYS A 137 14.27 26.30 13.18
N ASN A 138 14.06 24.97 13.06
CA ASN A 138 12.74 24.40 12.77
C ASN A 138 12.51 23.13 13.61
N PRO A 139 11.98 23.30 14.83
CA PRO A 139 11.79 22.20 15.78
C PRO A 139 10.69 21.20 15.35
N ASN A 140 9.90 21.53 14.33
CA ASN A 140 8.84 20.66 13.81
C ASN A 140 9.30 19.75 12.68
N SER A 141 10.52 19.96 12.17
CA SER A 141 11.13 19.18 11.10
C SER A 141 12.27 18.32 11.65
N GLY A 142 12.49 17.18 11.02
CA GLY A 142 13.58 16.29 11.42
C GLY A 142 13.51 14.89 10.82
N LEU A 143 14.35 14.02 11.33
CA LEU A 143 14.37 12.61 11.00
C LEU A 143 13.14 11.94 11.64
N LEU A 144 12.36 11.26 10.82
CA LEU A 144 11.22 10.47 11.24
C LEU A 144 11.61 9.01 11.32
N LEU A 145 11.35 8.39 12.47
CA LEU A 145 11.33 6.95 12.65
C LEU A 145 9.90 6.56 13.00
N LYS A 146 9.28 5.69 12.20
CA LYS A 146 7.89 5.25 12.40
C LYS A 146 7.82 3.74 12.30
N LEU A 147 7.06 3.13 13.20
CA LEU A 147 6.70 1.73 13.20
C LEU A 147 5.18 1.64 13.06
N SER A 148 4.72 0.92 12.04
CA SER A 148 3.30 0.70 11.77
C SER A 148 3.04 -0.79 11.64
N GLY A 149 1.93 -1.25 12.18
CA GLY A 149 1.53 -2.65 12.03
C GLY A 149 0.04 -2.73 11.78
N GLY A 150 -0.40 -3.65 10.94
CA GLY A 150 -1.81 -3.72 10.62
C GLY A 150 -2.17 -4.89 9.71
N TRP A 151 -3.33 -4.77 9.13
CA TRP A 151 -3.90 -5.75 8.24
C TRP A 151 -3.69 -5.35 6.78
N PHE A 152 -3.47 -6.34 5.92
CA PHE A 152 -3.49 -6.14 4.49
C PHE A 152 -4.22 -7.28 3.77
N MET A 153 -4.70 -6.96 2.59
CA MET A 153 -5.35 -7.88 1.66
C MET A 153 -4.77 -7.66 0.28
N GLN A 154 -4.47 -8.75 -0.41
CA GLN A 154 -3.93 -8.72 -1.76
C GLN A 154 -4.66 -9.71 -2.66
N LYS A 155 -4.92 -9.32 -3.91
CA LYS A 155 -5.50 -10.19 -4.93
C LYS A 155 -5.01 -9.84 -6.33
N THR A 156 -5.11 -10.79 -7.26
CA THR A 156 -4.94 -10.55 -8.69
C THR A 156 -6.30 -10.21 -9.31
N ILE A 157 -6.35 -9.19 -10.13
CA ILE A 157 -7.52 -8.81 -10.93
C ILE A 157 -7.18 -9.05 -12.39
N PHE A 158 -8.10 -9.65 -13.13
CA PHE A 158 -8.00 -9.88 -14.56
C PHE A 158 -8.79 -8.83 -15.30
N HIS A 159 -8.13 -8.16 -16.24
CA HIS A 159 -8.75 -7.24 -17.18
C HIS A 159 -8.79 -7.90 -18.55
N GLN A 160 -9.97 -7.95 -19.14
CA GLN A 160 -10.20 -8.51 -20.47
C GLN A 160 -10.48 -7.38 -21.44
N ASP A 161 -9.87 -7.42 -22.62
CA ASP A 161 -10.17 -6.43 -23.65
C ASP A 161 -11.55 -6.71 -24.24
N PHE A 162 -12.41 -5.68 -24.27
CA PHE A 162 -13.78 -5.76 -24.78
C PHE A 162 -13.84 -5.96 -26.30
N ASN A 163 -12.76 -5.68 -27.03
CA ASN A 163 -12.67 -5.88 -28.47
C ASN A 163 -12.34 -7.32 -28.86
N HIS A 164 -12.08 -8.19 -27.89
CA HIS A 164 -11.74 -9.59 -28.07
C HIS A 164 -12.74 -10.50 -27.36
N PRO A 165 -12.81 -11.80 -27.75
CA PRO A 165 -13.67 -12.76 -27.07
C PRO A 165 -13.44 -12.82 -25.58
N GLN A 166 -14.50 -12.80 -24.79
CA GLN A 166 -14.44 -12.80 -23.35
C GLN A 166 -14.19 -14.20 -22.80
N VAL A 167 -13.18 -14.35 -21.96
CA VAL A 167 -12.87 -15.60 -21.24
C VAL A 167 -13.78 -15.70 -20.01
N TYR A 168 -14.87 -16.46 -20.11
CA TYR A 168 -15.88 -16.59 -19.04
C TYR A 168 -15.31 -17.14 -17.74
N GLN A 169 -14.27 -17.97 -17.81
CA GLN A 169 -13.57 -18.54 -16.66
C GLN A 169 -12.93 -17.47 -15.76
N LEU A 170 -12.64 -16.29 -16.31
CA LEU A 170 -12.04 -15.16 -15.58
C LEU A 170 -13.05 -14.08 -15.23
N SER A 171 -14.34 -14.34 -15.35
CA SER A 171 -15.41 -13.41 -15.05
C SER A 171 -16.27 -13.85 -13.87
N GLY A 172 -16.87 -12.88 -13.16
CA GLY A 172 -17.79 -13.11 -12.06
C GLY A 172 -17.20 -13.96 -10.94
N ASP A 173 -17.97 -14.97 -10.52
CA ASP A 173 -17.57 -15.86 -9.41
C ASP A 173 -16.45 -16.85 -9.81
N TYR A 174 -16.32 -17.17 -11.08
CA TYR A 174 -15.26 -18.04 -11.56
C TYR A 174 -13.87 -17.41 -11.39
N ALA A 175 -13.75 -16.09 -11.52
CA ALA A 175 -12.50 -15.38 -11.31
C ALA A 175 -11.92 -15.59 -9.89
N LYS A 176 -12.77 -15.91 -8.91
CA LYS A 176 -12.34 -16.24 -7.53
C LYS A 176 -11.48 -17.49 -7.44
N LEU A 177 -11.53 -18.36 -8.42
CA LEU A 177 -10.71 -19.57 -8.51
C LEU A 177 -9.28 -19.30 -9.00
N TYR A 178 -9.00 -18.04 -9.42
CA TYR A 178 -7.73 -17.63 -10.00
C TYR A 178 -7.15 -16.37 -9.36
N ASP A 179 -7.90 -15.71 -8.48
CA ASP A 179 -7.56 -14.37 -7.94
C ASP A 179 -6.47 -14.38 -6.87
N HIS A 180 -6.09 -15.56 -6.35
CA HIS A 180 -5.10 -15.73 -5.28
C HIS A 180 -5.28 -14.74 -4.12
N LEU A 181 -6.53 -14.57 -3.70
CA LEU A 181 -6.85 -13.67 -2.59
C LEU A 181 -6.10 -14.11 -1.33
N ARG A 182 -5.30 -13.20 -0.80
CA ARG A 182 -4.56 -13.36 0.44
C ARG A 182 -4.96 -12.28 1.42
N ASN A 183 -5.06 -12.66 2.68
CA ASN A 183 -5.18 -11.76 3.81
C ASN A 183 -4.00 -11.99 4.74
N GLY A 184 -3.63 -10.96 5.48
CA GLY A 184 -2.51 -11.09 6.38
C GLY A 184 -2.34 -9.93 7.32
N VAL A 185 -1.27 -10.02 8.08
CA VAL A 185 -0.78 -8.93 8.93
C VAL A 185 0.56 -8.46 8.40
N MET A 186 0.83 -7.19 8.59
CA MET A 186 2.08 -6.60 8.17
C MET A 186 2.67 -5.71 9.27
N LEU A 187 3.99 -5.63 9.27
CA LEU A 187 4.77 -4.70 10.07
C LEU A 187 5.61 -3.86 9.10
N THR A 188 5.56 -2.55 9.25
CA THR A 188 6.30 -1.60 8.41
C THR A 188 7.14 -0.69 9.27
N GLU A 189 8.42 -0.68 8.99
CA GLU A 189 9.40 0.24 9.55
C GLU A 189 9.67 1.33 8.52
N SER A 190 9.47 2.58 8.92
CA SER A 190 9.68 3.75 8.05
C SER A 190 10.75 4.64 8.62
N VAL A 191 11.72 4.97 7.81
CA VAL A 191 12.78 5.93 8.12
C VAL A 191 12.73 7.03 7.06
N GLY A 192 12.72 8.28 7.49
CA GLY A 192 12.61 9.36 6.53
C GLY A 192 12.84 10.74 7.11
N PHE A 193 12.64 11.74 6.29
CA PHE A 193 12.73 13.13 6.69
C PHE A 193 11.36 13.80 6.58
N LEU A 194 10.94 14.43 7.66
CA LEU A 194 9.72 15.22 7.75
C LEU A 194 10.07 16.69 7.77
N PHE A 195 9.53 17.44 6.83
CA PHE A 195 9.66 18.89 6.74
C PHE A 195 8.31 19.56 6.95
N MET A 196 8.23 20.39 7.97
CA MET A 196 7.07 21.27 8.22
C MET A 196 7.52 22.72 8.10
N SER A 197 6.89 23.46 7.19
CA SER A 197 7.19 24.87 6.98
C SER A 197 6.76 25.72 8.18
N ASN A 198 7.61 26.65 8.58
CA ASN A 198 7.25 27.65 9.60
C ASN A 198 6.39 28.80 9.04
N TYR A 199 6.28 28.90 7.70
CA TYR A 199 5.66 30.05 7.03
C TYR A 199 4.43 29.70 6.20
N SER A 200 4.27 28.43 5.83
CA SER A 200 3.20 28.00 4.92
C SER A 200 2.52 26.74 5.42
N THR A 201 1.21 26.75 5.46
CA THR A 201 0.39 25.57 5.79
C THR A 201 0.43 24.51 4.72
N TYR A 202 0.80 24.86 3.49
CA TYR A 202 0.77 23.94 2.33
C TYR A 202 2.14 23.36 1.98
N ALA A 203 3.24 23.94 2.46
CA ALA A 203 4.59 23.52 2.13
C ALA A 203 5.15 22.51 3.16
N ASN A 204 4.41 21.42 3.40
CA ASN A 204 4.80 20.38 4.36
C ASN A 204 4.92 19.05 3.64
N PHE A 205 6.10 18.46 3.68
CA PHE A 205 6.41 17.24 2.97
C PHE A 205 7.14 16.24 3.86
N LYS A 206 6.95 14.97 3.55
CA LYS A 206 7.67 13.87 4.16
C LYS A 206 8.16 12.94 3.07
N ILE A 207 9.41 12.54 3.15
CA ILE A 207 9.99 11.50 2.31
C ILE A 207 10.37 10.36 3.24
N THR A 208 9.87 9.15 2.96
CA THR A 208 10.18 7.96 3.75
C THR A 208 10.67 6.83 2.88
N PHE A 209 11.57 6.06 3.44
CA PHE A 209 11.92 4.73 3.00
C PHE A 209 11.22 3.75 3.93
N ASP A 210 10.42 2.87 3.35
CA ASP A 210 9.59 1.92 4.07
C ASP A 210 10.12 0.50 3.85
N PHE A 211 10.26 -0.24 4.94
CA PHE A 211 10.57 -1.65 4.95
C PHE A 211 9.38 -2.39 5.55
N SER A 212 8.75 -3.27 4.77
CA SER A 212 7.54 -3.97 5.20
C SER A 212 7.77 -5.47 5.22
N GLN A 213 7.38 -6.08 6.32
CA GLN A 213 7.33 -7.52 6.54
C GLN A 213 5.87 -7.94 6.55
N CYS A 214 5.51 -8.84 5.66
CA CYS A 214 4.13 -9.27 5.45
C CYS A 214 3.98 -10.77 5.71
N TRP A 215 3.12 -11.12 6.63
CA TRP A 215 2.73 -12.51 6.90
C TRP A 215 1.31 -12.70 6.42
N SER A 216 1.13 -13.54 5.40
CA SER A 216 -0.17 -13.76 4.79
C SER A 216 -0.54 -15.23 4.66
N TRP A 217 -1.81 -15.47 4.47
CA TRP A 217 -2.36 -16.79 4.19
C TRP A 217 -3.40 -16.67 3.07
N SER A 218 -3.54 -17.74 2.31
CA SER A 218 -4.57 -17.81 1.28
C SER A 218 -5.95 -17.84 1.90
N SER A 219 -6.84 -17.02 1.38
CA SER A 219 -8.25 -16.96 1.76
C SER A 219 -9.15 -17.79 0.84
N ARG A 220 -8.56 -18.36 -0.22
CA ARG A 220 -9.25 -19.24 -1.14
C ARG A 220 -8.92 -20.70 -0.85
N PRO A 221 -9.92 -21.58 -0.67
CA PRO A 221 -9.66 -22.99 -0.45
C PRO A 221 -9.13 -23.72 -1.69
N TRP A 222 -9.39 -23.18 -2.87
CA TRP A 222 -9.02 -23.74 -4.15
C TRP A 222 -8.49 -22.65 -5.08
N GLN A 223 -7.41 -22.98 -5.82
CA GLN A 223 -6.88 -22.18 -6.92
C GLN A 223 -6.62 -23.12 -8.10
N ILE A 224 -7.28 -22.89 -9.21
CA ILE A 224 -7.24 -23.84 -10.34
C ILE A 224 -5.87 -23.84 -11.02
N ASP A 225 -5.19 -22.71 -11.08
CA ASP A 225 -3.84 -22.62 -11.65
C ASP A 225 -2.75 -23.31 -10.82
N ASN A 226 -3.05 -23.70 -9.57
CA ASN A 226 -2.20 -24.59 -8.79
C ASN A 226 -2.41 -26.07 -9.08
N ILE A 227 -3.36 -26.44 -9.95
CA ILE A 227 -3.72 -27.84 -10.25
C ILE A 227 -2.60 -28.60 -10.93
N MET A 228 -1.69 -27.94 -11.63
CA MET A 228 -0.55 -28.60 -12.27
C MET A 228 0.40 -29.32 -11.30
N GLY A 229 0.12 -29.27 -10.00
CA GLY A 229 0.97 -29.86 -8.98
C GLY A 229 0.29 -30.43 -7.76
N LEU A 230 -0.90 -30.98 -7.72
CA LEU A 230 -1.51 -31.64 -6.56
C LEU A 230 -2.65 -30.88 -5.84
N ASN A 231 -3.86 -31.30 -6.08
CA ASN A 231 -5.04 -31.11 -5.25
C ASN A 231 -5.69 -29.73 -5.18
N GLY A 232 -5.28 -28.70 -5.90
CA GLY A 232 -5.99 -27.43 -6.00
C GLY A 232 -6.19 -26.66 -4.67
N LYS A 233 -5.70 -27.19 -3.54
CA LYS A 233 -5.87 -26.60 -2.22
C LYS A 233 -4.70 -25.66 -1.94
N ASP A 234 -4.99 -24.37 -1.89
CA ASP A 234 -4.03 -23.39 -1.41
C ASP A 234 -4.29 -23.11 0.08
N ARG A 235 -3.51 -23.72 0.95
CA ARG A 235 -3.48 -23.43 2.39
C ARG A 235 -2.14 -22.83 2.80
N GLY A 236 -1.45 -22.22 1.85
CA GLY A 236 -0.12 -21.67 2.06
C GLY A 236 -0.09 -20.53 3.05
N ARG A 237 0.97 -20.51 3.85
CA ARG A 237 1.40 -19.34 4.60
C ARG A 237 2.57 -18.72 3.84
N TYR A 238 2.56 -17.42 3.74
CA TYR A 238 3.53 -16.67 2.95
C TYR A 238 4.17 -15.62 3.81
N PHE A 239 5.45 -15.42 3.61
CA PHE A 239 6.20 -14.33 4.19
C PHE A 239 6.84 -13.53 3.07
N ASP A 240 6.57 -12.23 3.04
CA ASP A 240 7.03 -11.32 2.01
C ASP A 240 7.72 -10.13 2.61
N LEU A 241 8.82 -9.73 1.96
CA LEU A 241 9.51 -8.50 2.25
C LEU A 241 9.23 -7.49 1.13
N MET A 242 8.94 -6.27 1.49
CA MET A 242 8.72 -5.18 0.55
C MET A 242 9.53 -3.95 0.96
N TYR A 243 10.08 -3.28 -0.03
CA TYR A 243 10.85 -2.05 0.14
C TYR A 243 10.14 -0.94 -0.60
N GLY A 244 10.00 0.22 0.01
CA GLY A 244 9.30 1.34 -0.61
C GLY A 244 9.99 2.67 -0.43
N ILE A 245 9.75 3.55 -1.39
CA ILE A 245 10.05 4.97 -1.25
C ILE A 245 8.74 5.72 -1.42
N ARG A 246 8.42 6.59 -0.46
CA ARG A 246 7.16 7.32 -0.42
C ARG A 246 7.39 8.81 -0.24
N LEU A 247 6.71 9.59 -1.07
CA LEU A 247 6.59 11.04 -0.92
C LEU A 247 5.21 11.37 -0.37
N THR A 248 5.16 12.16 0.68
CA THR A 248 3.91 12.50 1.37
C THR A 248 3.74 14.01 1.44
N TRP A 249 2.57 14.49 1.08
CA TRP A 249 2.15 15.86 1.27
C TRP A 249 1.25 15.96 2.50
N MET A 250 1.58 16.86 3.44
CA MET A 250 0.97 16.93 4.75
C MET A 250 0.21 18.23 4.95
N PHE A 251 -0.95 18.13 5.58
CA PHE A 251 -1.81 19.26 5.96
C PHE A 251 -1.98 19.25 7.48
N PRO A 252 -1.22 20.08 8.22
CA PRO A 252 -1.36 20.19 9.67
C PRO A 252 -2.56 21.05 10.04
N PHE A 253 -3.34 20.56 11.00
CA PHE A 253 -4.48 21.27 11.60
C PHE A 253 -4.20 21.48 13.08
N THR A 254 -4.08 22.75 13.49
CA THR A 254 -3.87 23.13 14.89
C THR A 254 -5.17 23.60 15.49
N GLY A 255 -5.58 23.02 16.62
CA GLY A 255 -6.79 23.42 17.35
C GLY A 255 -6.64 24.72 18.18
N LYS A 256 -5.46 25.34 18.19
CA LYS A 256 -5.23 26.61 18.93
C LYS A 256 -5.29 27.77 17.94
N THR A 257 -6.35 28.53 17.98
CA THR A 257 -6.37 29.89 17.48
C THR A 257 -5.59 30.76 18.49
N THR A 258 -4.39 31.16 18.15
CA THR A 258 -3.66 32.15 18.92
C THR A 258 -4.29 33.51 18.60
N TYR A 259 -5.11 34.01 19.51
CA TYR A 259 -5.57 35.41 19.50
C TYR A 259 -4.46 36.30 20.01
N ASP A 260 -3.37 36.43 19.28
CA ASP A 260 -2.41 37.50 19.51
C ASP A 260 -2.76 38.65 18.57
N TYR A 261 -3.73 39.44 18.97
CA TYR A 261 -3.96 40.76 18.42
C TYR A 261 -2.88 41.70 18.98
N TYR A 262 -1.83 41.93 18.23
CA TYR A 262 -0.97 43.08 18.47
C TYR A 262 -1.65 44.29 17.83
N TYR A 263 -2.26 45.13 18.67
CA TYR A 263 -2.61 46.49 18.32
C TYR A 263 -1.32 47.31 18.34
N TYR A 264 -0.97 47.90 17.20
CA TYR A 264 -0.06 49.02 17.07
C TYR A 264 -0.85 50.22 16.57
#